data_4753ca88d738f5e1cbc86ca32dd2658e
#
_entry.id   4753ca88d738f5e1cbc86ca32dd2658e
#
_cell.length_a   1.000
_cell.length_b   1.000
_cell.length_c   1.000
_cell.angle_alpha   90.00
_cell.angle_beta   90.00
_cell.angle_gamma   90.00
#
_symmetry.space_group_name_H-M   'P 1'
#
loop_
_entity.id
_entity.type
_entity.pdbx_description
1 polymer ?
#
loop_
_entity_poly.entity_id
_entity_poly.type
_entity_poly.pdbx_seq_one_letter_code
_entity_poly.pdbx_strand_id
1 'polypeptide(L)'
;MPTPTDGRRDLLTVIAYMRAAPGKRDDLRAALEALIEPTSQEAGYVNYDLHQGVEDPDAFFFYENWESGEHLDAHLAAPHLVEFAARIPELLDEGGLTVNRVRRIA
;
A
#
# COMPACT_ATOMS: atom_id res chain seq x y z
N MET A 1 -8.71 -3.23 22.63
CA MET A 1 -7.53 -2.40 22.28
C MET A 1 -7.92 -1.36 21.22
N PRO A 2 -7.60 -0.09 21.45
CA PRO A 2 -7.83 0.91 20.41
C PRO A 2 -6.93 0.63 19.20
N THR A 3 -7.42 0.98 18.01
CA THR A 3 -6.64 0.93 16.79
C THR A 3 -6.28 2.35 16.35
N PRO A 4 -5.30 2.53 15.46
CA PRO A 4 -4.92 3.87 14.99
C PRO A 4 -6.08 4.65 14.36
N THR A 5 -7.14 3.97 13.93
CA THR A 5 -8.25 4.59 13.23
C THR A 5 -9.53 4.68 14.04
N ASP A 6 -9.50 4.26 15.31
CA ASP A 6 -10.69 4.25 16.17
C ASP A 6 -11.31 5.66 16.26
N GLY A 7 -12.61 5.76 15.93
CA GLY A 7 -13.34 7.02 15.97
C GLY A 7 -12.94 8.05 14.92
N ARG A 8 -11.98 7.74 14.05
CA ARG A 8 -11.46 8.69 13.06
C ARG A 8 -12.19 8.53 11.72
N ARG A 9 -12.78 9.63 11.22
CA ARG A 9 -13.37 9.69 9.88
C ARG A 9 -12.73 10.78 9.03
N ASP A 10 -11.73 11.46 9.60
CA ASP A 10 -11.00 12.55 8.96
C ASP A 10 -9.74 12.09 8.23
N LEU A 11 -9.38 10.82 8.39
CA LEU A 11 -8.20 10.27 7.74
C LEU A 11 -8.46 10.03 6.26
N LEU A 12 -7.41 10.17 5.46
CA LEU A 12 -7.45 9.67 4.09
C LEU A 12 -7.10 8.19 4.12
N THR A 13 -8.02 7.36 3.65
CA THR A 13 -7.83 5.92 3.58
C THR A 13 -7.47 5.52 2.16
N VAL A 14 -6.55 4.58 2.04
CA VAL A 14 -6.16 4.01 0.74
C VAL A 14 -6.35 2.51 0.79
N ILE A 15 -6.96 1.99 -0.26
CA ILE A 15 -7.02 0.54 -0.52
C ILE A 15 -6.34 0.33 -1.85
N ALA A 16 -5.14 -0.24 -1.80
CA ALA A 16 -4.35 -0.51 -3.00
C ALA A 16 -4.39 -2.00 -3.31
N TYR A 17 -4.43 -2.32 -4.60
CA TYR A 17 -4.47 -3.70 -5.06
C TYR A 17 -3.47 -3.90 -6.19
N MET A 18 -2.80 -5.05 -6.18
CA MET A 18 -1.92 -5.48 -7.24
C MET A 18 -1.85 -7.00 -7.27
N ARG A 19 -1.52 -7.54 -8.43
CA ARG A 19 -1.39 -8.98 -8.62
C ARG A 19 -0.03 -9.29 -9.22
N ALA A 20 0.65 -10.30 -8.68
CA ALA A 20 1.96 -10.70 -9.16
C ALA A 20 1.89 -11.22 -10.60
N ALA A 21 2.90 -10.86 -11.40
CA ALA A 21 3.12 -11.49 -12.69
C ALA A 21 3.41 -12.98 -12.48
N PRO A 22 3.18 -13.84 -13.50
CA PRO A 22 3.44 -15.26 -13.38
C PRO A 22 4.85 -15.54 -12.87
N GLY A 23 4.94 -16.33 -11.78
CA GLY A 23 6.22 -16.71 -11.17
C GLY A 23 6.86 -15.64 -10.30
N LYS A 24 6.22 -14.48 -10.10
CA LYS A 24 6.80 -13.35 -9.36
C LYS A 24 6.21 -13.12 -7.96
N ARG A 25 5.37 -14.04 -7.48
CA ARG A 25 4.72 -13.90 -6.18
C ARG A 25 5.71 -13.58 -5.05
N ASP A 26 6.75 -14.38 -4.93
CA ASP A 26 7.71 -14.24 -3.82
C ASP A 26 8.55 -12.97 -3.97
N ASP A 27 8.94 -12.63 -5.20
CA ASP A 27 9.69 -11.41 -5.47
C ASP A 27 8.84 -10.17 -5.19
N LEU A 28 7.57 -10.19 -5.59
CA LEU A 28 6.65 -9.09 -5.30
C LEU A 28 6.44 -8.95 -3.80
N ARG A 29 6.17 -10.05 -3.11
CA ARG A 29 5.98 -10.01 -1.66
C ARG A 29 7.19 -9.39 -0.95
N ALA A 30 8.39 -9.81 -1.30
CA ALA A 30 9.61 -9.28 -0.69
C ALA A 30 9.76 -7.78 -0.96
N ALA A 31 9.46 -7.33 -2.18
CA ALA A 31 9.54 -5.93 -2.54
C ALA A 31 8.51 -5.09 -1.76
N LEU A 32 7.30 -5.63 -1.57
CA LEU A 32 6.25 -4.94 -0.81
C LEU A 32 6.56 -4.90 0.69
N GLU A 33 7.07 -6.00 1.25
CA GLU A 33 7.47 -6.04 2.65
C GLU A 33 8.58 -5.02 2.94
N ALA A 34 9.49 -4.81 1.98
CA ALA A 34 10.56 -3.83 2.13
C ALA A 34 10.07 -2.38 2.19
N LEU A 35 8.84 -2.10 1.78
CA LEU A 35 8.27 -0.76 1.85
C LEU A 35 7.79 -0.39 3.27
N ILE A 36 7.54 -1.37 4.12
CA ILE A 36 6.88 -1.15 5.41
C ILE A 36 7.71 -0.24 6.32
N GLU A 37 8.97 -0.59 6.55
CA GLU A 37 9.82 0.15 7.49
C GLU A 37 10.01 1.62 7.07
N PRO A 38 10.46 1.93 5.83
CA PRO A 38 10.63 3.33 5.45
C PRO A 38 9.29 4.10 5.44
N THR A 39 8.18 3.46 5.08
CA THR A 39 6.87 4.11 5.09
C THR A 39 6.45 4.47 6.51
N SER A 40 6.75 3.62 7.48
CA SER A 40 6.39 3.88 8.88
C SER A 40 7.12 5.09 9.48
N GLN A 41 8.16 5.59 8.83
CA GLN A 41 8.90 6.77 9.26
C GLN A 41 8.40 8.06 8.59
N GLU A 42 7.43 7.98 7.69
CA GLU A 42 6.97 9.15 6.93
C GLU A 42 6.01 10.01 7.76
N ALA A 43 6.06 11.32 7.53
CA ALA A 43 5.13 12.24 8.16
C ALA A 43 3.68 11.92 7.74
N GLY A 44 2.77 11.97 8.70
CA GLY A 44 1.35 11.70 8.44
C GLY A 44 0.99 10.23 8.36
N TYR A 45 1.96 9.33 8.51
CA TYR A 45 1.70 7.89 8.58
C TYR A 45 0.78 7.56 9.77
N VAL A 46 -0.23 6.74 9.52
CA VAL A 46 -1.10 6.21 10.57
C VAL A 46 -0.97 4.69 10.61
N ASN A 47 -1.22 4.03 9.49
CA ASN A 47 -0.96 2.60 9.32
C ASN A 47 -0.71 2.28 7.84
N TYR A 48 -0.03 1.16 7.60
CA TYR A 48 0.34 0.72 6.25
C TYR A 48 0.47 -0.79 6.30
N ASP A 49 -0.66 -1.47 6.13
CA ASP A 49 -0.77 -2.91 6.38
C ASP A 49 -0.86 -3.69 5.08
N LEU A 50 0.06 -4.62 4.91
CA LEU A 50 0.13 -5.48 3.73
C LEU A 50 -0.64 -6.77 3.94
N HIS A 51 -1.46 -7.13 2.97
CA HIS A 51 -2.27 -8.35 2.98
C HIS A 51 -2.04 -9.15 1.72
N GLN A 52 -2.15 -10.46 1.83
CA GLN A 52 -2.09 -11.38 0.70
C GLN A 52 -3.44 -12.08 0.58
N GLY A 53 -3.90 -12.30 -0.66
CA GLY A 53 -5.15 -13.01 -0.88
C GLY A 53 -5.10 -14.44 -0.35
N VAL A 54 -6.17 -14.85 0.32
CA VAL A 54 -6.29 -16.22 0.84
C VAL A 54 -6.63 -17.18 -0.30
N GLU A 55 -7.52 -16.76 -1.19
CA GLU A 55 -7.97 -17.57 -2.32
C GLU A 55 -7.07 -17.42 -3.54
N ASP A 56 -6.48 -16.23 -3.71
CA ASP A 56 -5.52 -15.95 -4.77
C ASP A 56 -4.22 -15.42 -4.14
N PRO A 57 -3.23 -16.28 -3.87
CA PRO A 57 -1.99 -15.86 -3.22
C PRO A 57 -1.12 -14.92 -4.06
N ASP A 58 -1.42 -14.75 -5.35
CA ASP A 58 -0.74 -13.74 -6.19
C ASP A 58 -1.30 -12.34 -5.98
N ALA A 59 -2.45 -12.21 -5.32
CA ALA A 59 -3.07 -10.93 -5.04
C ALA A 59 -2.55 -10.34 -3.74
N PHE A 60 -2.20 -9.06 -3.77
CA PHE A 60 -1.72 -8.31 -2.60
C PHE A 60 -2.50 -7.02 -2.45
N PHE A 61 -2.72 -6.64 -1.20
CA PHE A 61 -3.51 -5.47 -0.86
C PHE A 61 -2.79 -4.67 0.21
N PHE A 62 -2.77 -3.34 0.07
CA PHE A 62 -2.43 -2.44 1.17
C PHE A 62 -3.69 -1.79 1.69
N TYR A 63 -3.84 -1.79 3.00
CA TYR A 63 -4.81 -0.97 3.70
C TYR A 63 -4.02 0.11 4.43
N GLU A 64 -4.26 1.38 4.10
CA GLU A 64 -3.46 2.49 4.57
C GLU A 64 -4.34 3.61 5.08
N ASN A 65 -3.85 4.33 6.07
CA ASN A 65 -4.45 5.57 6.51
C ASN A 65 -3.38 6.63 6.70
N TRP A 66 -3.69 7.83 6.26
CA TRP A 66 -2.80 8.99 6.27
C TRP A 66 -3.52 10.17 6.89
N GLU A 67 -2.77 11.05 7.57
CA GLU A 67 -3.35 12.24 8.21
C GLU A 67 -3.98 13.20 7.19
N SER A 68 -3.49 13.23 5.95
CA SER A 68 -4.04 14.07 4.89
C SER A 68 -3.66 13.56 3.52
N GLY A 69 -4.33 14.11 2.48
CA GLY A 69 -3.98 13.82 1.10
C GLY A 69 -2.58 14.30 0.73
N GLU A 70 -2.12 15.39 1.33
CA GLU A 70 -0.76 15.90 1.10
C GLU A 70 0.29 14.92 1.60
N HIS A 71 0.03 14.26 2.74
CA HIS A 71 0.94 13.24 3.25
C HIS A 71 0.97 12.01 2.35
N LEU A 72 -0.18 11.62 1.80
CA LEU A 72 -0.20 10.52 0.82
C LEU A 72 0.58 10.91 -0.44
N ASP A 73 0.40 12.13 -0.94
CA ASP A 73 1.13 12.59 -2.13
C ASP A 73 2.64 12.54 -1.89
N ALA A 74 3.10 12.95 -0.71
CA ALA A 74 4.51 12.88 -0.34
C ALA A 74 4.99 11.42 -0.27
N HIS A 75 4.17 10.51 0.26
CA HIS A 75 4.47 9.08 0.30
C HIS A 75 4.70 8.53 -1.12
N LEU A 76 3.81 8.84 -2.04
CA LEU A 76 3.91 8.35 -3.41
C LEU A 76 5.13 8.90 -4.15
N ALA A 77 5.68 10.02 -3.71
CA ALA A 77 6.89 10.63 -4.27
C ALA A 77 8.17 10.22 -3.52
N ALA A 78 8.06 9.44 -2.44
CA ALA A 78 9.21 9.04 -1.64
C ALA A 78 10.13 8.10 -2.43
N PRO A 79 11.46 8.14 -2.15
CA PRO A 79 12.42 7.33 -2.92
C PRO A 79 12.09 5.84 -2.96
N HIS A 80 11.66 5.25 -1.85
CA HIS A 80 11.33 3.82 -1.81
C HIS A 80 10.11 3.48 -2.67
N LEU A 81 9.14 4.38 -2.78
CA LEU A 81 7.99 4.18 -3.68
C LEU A 81 8.38 4.36 -5.15
N VAL A 82 9.24 5.32 -5.44
CA VAL A 82 9.76 5.54 -6.80
C VAL A 82 10.56 4.33 -7.26
N GLU A 83 11.40 3.77 -6.40
CA GLU A 83 12.17 2.56 -6.72
C GLU A 83 11.25 1.36 -6.97
N PHE A 84 10.23 1.20 -6.14
CA PHE A 84 9.26 0.12 -6.33
C PHE A 84 8.53 0.31 -7.67
N ALA A 85 8.09 1.52 -7.96
CA ALA A 85 7.35 1.82 -9.19
C ALA A 85 8.15 1.44 -10.44
N ALA A 86 9.47 1.60 -10.41
CA ALA A 86 10.34 1.23 -11.52
C ALA A 86 10.34 -0.30 -11.76
N ARG A 87 9.98 -1.09 -10.75
CA ARG A 87 9.95 -2.55 -10.84
C ARG A 87 8.56 -3.10 -11.19
N ILE A 88 7.54 -2.25 -11.27
CA ILE A 88 6.18 -2.69 -11.58
C ILE A 88 6.10 -3.52 -12.86
N PRO A 89 6.73 -3.12 -13.99
CA PRO A 89 6.62 -3.89 -15.22
C PRO A 89 7.10 -5.34 -15.11
N GLU A 90 8.07 -5.62 -14.22
CA GLU A 90 8.58 -6.99 -14.05
C GLU A 90 7.81 -7.77 -12.97
N LEU A 91 7.30 -7.08 -11.95
CA LEU A 91 6.73 -7.74 -10.77
C LEU A 91 5.21 -7.94 -10.84
N LEU A 92 4.49 -7.01 -11.46
CA LEU A 92 3.04 -7.05 -11.52
C LEU A 92 2.55 -7.59 -12.85
N ASP A 93 1.35 -8.17 -12.83
CA ASP A 93 0.68 -8.55 -14.08
C ASP A 93 0.24 -7.29 -14.83
N GLU A 94 -0.37 -7.48 -16.01
CA GLU A 94 -0.76 -6.37 -16.88
C GLU A 94 -1.83 -5.44 -16.29
N GLY A 95 -2.52 -5.89 -15.23
CA GLY A 95 -3.48 -5.04 -14.52
C GLY A 95 -2.81 -3.94 -13.70
N GLY A 96 -1.53 -4.10 -13.37
CA GLY A 96 -0.75 -3.10 -12.66
C GLY A 96 -1.23 -2.84 -11.25
N LEU A 97 -0.95 -1.63 -10.78
CA LEU A 97 -1.31 -1.17 -9.44
C LEU A 97 -2.58 -0.33 -9.50
N THR A 98 -3.55 -0.65 -8.64
CA THR A 98 -4.76 0.15 -8.45
C THR A 98 -4.69 0.82 -7.09
N VAL A 99 -4.80 2.14 -7.04
CA VAL A 99 -4.80 2.91 -5.79
C VAL A 99 -6.16 3.58 -5.65
N ASN A 100 -6.90 3.21 -4.61
CA ASN A 100 -8.22 3.80 -4.35
C ASN A 100 -8.13 4.67 -3.11
N ARG A 101 -8.39 5.97 -3.30
CA ARG A 101 -8.50 6.92 -2.19
C ARG A 101 -9.95 6.92 -1.74
N VAL A 102 -10.17 6.60 -0.49
CA VAL A 102 -11.52 6.43 0.06
C VAL A 102 -11.64 7.15 1.40
N ARG A 103 -12.87 7.33 1.85
CA ARG A 103 -13.16 7.97 3.12
C ARG A 103 -14.06 7.05 3.94
N ARG A 104 -13.71 6.89 5.20
CA ARG A 104 -14.55 6.10 6.11
C ARG A 104 -15.89 6.83 6.31
N ILE A 105 -16.98 6.11 6.13
CA ILE A 105 -18.33 6.64 6.33
C ILE A 105 -19.03 6.05 7.54
N ALA A 106 -18.52 4.95 8.06
CA ALA A 106 -19.13 4.27 9.19
C ALA A 106 -18.11 3.62 10.10
#